data_75c43df1bc998cc63602b5b3f7dd0569
#
_entry.id   75c43df1bc998cc63602b5b3f7dd0569
#
_cell.length_a   1.000
_cell.length_b   1.000
_cell.length_c   1.000
_cell.angle_alpha   90.00
_cell.angle_beta   90.00
_cell.angle_gamma   90.00
#
_symmetry.space_group_name_H-M   'P 1'
#
loop_
_entity.id
_entity.type
_entity.pdbx_description
1 polymer ?
#
loop_
_entity_poly.entity_id
_entity_poly.type
_entity_poly.pdbx_seq_one_letter_code
_entity_poly.pdbx_strand_id
1 'polypeptide(L)'
;GPLKSFVERFHIPTFKTAKAKGSLPDNHPWSLGVFMGGNLEHAIIEKSDLIIAIGLDPVELLPKKWGYPQPIVYVDVVPNMEENYHADIELVGEIGSTLKRLHDECADAESRWRIEEVGAYRENTKQVLDFKVDGLSVVQVIHATREWAPADAFLTVDVGANKLLVIELWDAFMPGCFFMSNGLATMGYAIPSALALQLLHPDRKVVSLCGDGGFMMRLPELATAVQYRLPVVMVIFSDGRLSLIDVKQIKKGYRAPRGTGFARPNFLDLGKSFGIPTWSVDTEEALRDVLAVAMNSNDGLPKLIEAKIDCSPYPRQFDAVREL
;
A
#
# COMPACT_ATOMS: atom_id res chain seq x y z
N GLY A 1 4.81 21.50 -0.40
CA GLY A 1 6.05 21.40 -1.19
C GLY A 1 5.78 21.60 -2.69
N PRO A 2 6.82 21.67 -3.55
CA PRO A 2 6.68 22.01 -4.98
C PRO A 2 5.67 21.15 -5.74
N LEU A 3 5.65 19.83 -5.50
CA LEU A 3 4.68 18.93 -6.14
C LEU A 3 3.22 19.33 -5.81
N LYS A 4 2.93 19.57 -4.52
CA LYS A 4 1.57 19.96 -4.10
C LYS A 4 1.15 21.27 -4.77
N SER A 5 2.02 22.29 -4.73
CA SER A 5 1.75 23.60 -5.37
C SER A 5 1.52 23.47 -6.87
N PHE A 6 2.31 22.64 -7.55
CA PHE A 6 2.15 22.36 -8.98
C PHE A 6 0.81 21.68 -9.29
N VAL A 7 0.46 20.64 -8.55
CA VAL A 7 -0.82 19.91 -8.68
C VAL A 7 -2.01 20.85 -8.43
N GLU A 8 -1.96 21.65 -7.37
CA GLU A 8 -3.04 22.59 -7.02
C GLU A 8 -3.20 23.71 -8.04
N ARG A 9 -2.08 24.24 -8.59
CA ARG A 9 -2.09 25.32 -9.58
C ARG A 9 -2.75 24.89 -10.89
N PHE A 10 -2.43 23.69 -11.34
CA PHE A 10 -2.89 23.19 -12.63
C PHE A 10 -4.05 22.19 -12.53
N HIS A 11 -4.57 21.91 -11.34
CA HIS A 11 -5.69 20.98 -11.13
C HIS A 11 -5.42 19.61 -11.76
N ILE A 12 -4.26 19.01 -11.48
CA ILE A 12 -3.81 17.78 -12.14
C ILE A 12 -4.17 16.55 -11.30
N PRO A 13 -5.03 15.64 -11.80
CA PRO A 13 -5.24 14.34 -11.17
C PRO A 13 -3.91 13.58 -11.08
N THR A 14 -3.57 13.12 -9.87
CA THR A 14 -2.22 12.64 -9.60
C THR A 14 -2.25 11.24 -9.00
N PHE A 15 -1.65 10.29 -9.69
CA PHE A 15 -1.25 9.01 -9.14
C PHE A 15 0.10 9.09 -8.43
N LYS A 16 0.33 8.18 -7.53
CA LYS A 16 1.63 7.97 -6.88
C LYS A 16 2.04 6.52 -7.05
N THR A 17 3.33 6.25 -7.14
CA THR A 17 3.81 4.87 -6.95
C THR A 17 3.71 4.48 -5.47
N ALA A 18 3.84 3.21 -5.17
CA ALA A 18 3.74 2.72 -3.79
C ALA A 18 4.78 3.36 -2.86
N LYS A 19 6.03 3.57 -3.34
CA LYS A 19 7.07 4.26 -2.56
C LYS A 19 6.79 5.76 -2.40
N ALA A 20 6.10 6.36 -3.36
CA ALA A 20 5.75 7.78 -3.34
C ALA A 20 4.50 8.09 -2.50
N LYS A 21 3.86 7.09 -1.86
CA LYS A 21 2.68 7.33 -1.01
C LYS A 21 2.95 8.43 0.02
N GLY A 22 2.01 9.36 0.11
CA GLY A 22 2.10 10.53 0.98
C GLY A 22 2.86 11.73 0.41
N SER A 23 3.54 11.63 -0.74
CA SER A 23 4.16 12.78 -1.42
C SER A 23 3.12 13.83 -1.84
N LEU A 24 1.97 13.37 -2.30
CA LEU A 24 0.69 14.07 -2.28
C LEU A 24 -0.22 13.27 -1.34
N PRO A 25 -0.75 13.86 -0.24
CA PRO A 25 -1.59 13.13 0.70
C PRO A 25 -2.74 12.40 0.00
N ASP A 26 -3.08 11.17 0.44
CA ASP A 26 -4.14 10.40 -0.21
C ASP A 26 -5.53 11.04 -0.05
N ASN A 27 -5.73 11.86 0.97
CA ASN A 27 -6.96 12.67 1.14
C ASN A 27 -6.95 13.99 0.34
N HIS A 28 -5.89 14.29 -0.42
CA HIS A 28 -5.85 15.49 -1.25
C HIS A 28 -6.90 15.41 -2.37
N PRO A 29 -7.65 16.49 -2.69
CA PRO A 29 -8.69 16.44 -3.72
C PRO A 29 -8.26 15.90 -5.09
N TRP A 30 -7.04 16.21 -5.52
CA TRP A 30 -6.47 15.77 -6.79
C TRP A 30 -5.71 14.43 -6.71
N SER A 31 -5.75 13.73 -5.57
CA SER A 31 -5.13 12.42 -5.44
C SER A 31 -6.01 11.33 -6.04
N LEU A 32 -5.49 10.56 -6.97
CA LEU A 32 -6.13 9.38 -7.55
C LEU A 32 -5.76 8.08 -6.81
N GLY A 33 -4.84 8.11 -5.84
CA GLY A 33 -4.33 6.90 -5.20
C GLY A 33 -3.02 6.42 -5.80
N VAL A 34 -2.88 5.12 -5.99
CA VAL A 34 -1.64 4.50 -6.46
C VAL A 34 -1.77 4.04 -7.91
N PHE A 35 -0.71 4.20 -8.68
CA PHE A 35 -0.57 3.64 -10.02
C PHE A 35 0.06 2.24 -9.94
N MET A 36 -0.70 1.23 -10.31
CA MET A 36 -0.26 -0.17 -10.33
C MET A 36 -0.09 -0.71 -11.77
N GLY A 37 -0.51 0.07 -12.75
CA GLY A 37 -0.53 -0.34 -14.16
C GLY A 37 -1.57 -1.41 -14.48
N GLY A 38 -2.68 -1.43 -13.73
CA GLY A 38 -3.80 -2.35 -13.91
C GLY A 38 -4.95 -1.75 -14.74
N ASN A 39 -6.11 -2.40 -14.67
CA ASN A 39 -7.29 -1.99 -15.45
C ASN A 39 -8.02 -0.80 -14.83
N LEU A 40 -7.87 -0.57 -13.53
CA LEU A 40 -8.59 0.51 -12.83
C LEU A 40 -8.16 1.88 -13.35
N GLU A 41 -6.87 2.07 -13.62
CA GLU A 41 -6.32 3.37 -14.03
C GLU A 41 -6.63 3.72 -15.50
N HIS A 42 -6.86 2.74 -16.36
CA HIS A 42 -7.12 2.97 -17.79
C HIS A 42 -8.23 3.99 -18.03
N ALA A 43 -9.36 3.84 -17.37
CA ALA A 43 -10.54 4.68 -17.58
C ALA A 43 -10.30 6.17 -17.33
N ILE A 44 -9.34 6.52 -16.48
CA ILE A 44 -9.01 7.92 -16.20
C ILE A 44 -7.80 8.40 -17.01
N ILE A 45 -6.79 7.55 -17.19
CA ILE A 45 -5.60 7.92 -17.98
C ILE A 45 -5.96 8.15 -19.45
N GLU A 46 -6.86 7.35 -20.02
CA GLU A 46 -7.32 7.53 -21.42
C GLU A 46 -7.96 8.89 -21.69
N LYS A 47 -8.47 9.57 -20.67
CA LYS A 47 -9.04 10.93 -20.81
C LYS A 47 -7.97 12.02 -20.80
N SER A 48 -6.73 11.71 -20.44
CA SER A 48 -5.64 12.68 -20.42
C SER A 48 -5.10 12.92 -21.84
N ASP A 49 -4.60 14.12 -22.08
CA ASP A 49 -3.91 14.51 -23.31
C ASP A 49 -2.37 14.53 -23.14
N LEU A 50 -1.93 14.45 -21.87
CA LEU A 50 -0.51 14.47 -21.50
C LEU A 50 -0.31 13.67 -20.22
N ILE A 51 0.80 12.96 -20.11
CA ILE A 51 1.26 12.31 -18.87
C ILE A 51 2.54 13.01 -18.41
N ILE A 52 2.60 13.40 -17.15
CA ILE A 52 3.80 13.96 -16.53
C ILE A 52 4.33 12.95 -15.53
N ALA A 53 5.43 12.28 -15.88
CA ALA A 53 6.12 11.31 -15.02
C ALA A 53 7.18 12.04 -14.19
N ILE A 54 6.97 12.13 -12.87
CA ILE A 54 7.82 12.90 -11.96
C ILE A 54 8.52 11.96 -11.00
N GLY A 55 9.85 11.83 -11.10
CA GLY A 55 10.66 10.96 -10.25
C GLY A 55 10.18 9.50 -10.29
N LEU A 56 9.77 9.03 -11.46
CA LEU A 56 9.17 7.71 -11.63
C LEU A 56 10.25 6.63 -11.67
N ASP A 57 10.36 5.85 -10.58
CA ASP A 57 11.25 4.69 -10.53
C ASP A 57 10.61 3.50 -11.29
N PRO A 58 11.20 3.07 -12.42
CA PRO A 58 10.66 2.00 -13.25
C PRO A 58 10.58 0.63 -12.53
N VAL A 59 11.36 0.42 -11.49
CA VAL A 59 11.28 -0.79 -10.64
C VAL A 59 9.89 -0.94 -9.98
N GLU A 60 9.17 0.15 -9.82
CA GLU A 60 7.81 0.13 -9.27
C GLU A 60 6.74 -0.24 -10.29
N LEU A 61 7.07 -0.13 -11.58
CA LEU A 61 6.16 -0.48 -12.66
C LEU A 61 6.13 -2.00 -12.90
N LEU A 62 5.04 -2.47 -13.46
CA LEU A 62 5.00 -3.84 -13.99
C LEU A 62 5.96 -3.95 -15.18
N PRO A 63 6.70 -5.06 -15.32
CA PRO A 63 7.56 -5.31 -16.48
C PRO A 63 6.69 -5.68 -17.70
N LYS A 64 5.87 -4.76 -18.14
CA LYS A 64 5.04 -4.87 -19.34
C LYS A 64 5.19 -3.61 -20.18
N LYS A 65 4.93 -3.73 -21.48
CA LYS A 65 4.93 -2.59 -22.39
C LYS A 65 3.94 -1.54 -21.89
N TRP A 66 4.37 -0.28 -21.95
CA TRP A 66 3.52 0.86 -21.66
C TRP A 66 2.30 0.89 -22.59
N GLY A 67 1.12 0.95 -22.00
CA GLY A 67 -0.15 0.77 -22.74
C GLY A 67 -0.88 2.08 -23.04
N TYR A 68 -0.29 3.25 -22.76
CA TYR A 68 -0.96 4.52 -22.91
C TYR A 68 -0.35 5.33 -24.07
N PRO A 69 -1.18 5.83 -25.02
CA PRO A 69 -0.69 6.53 -26.22
C PRO A 69 -0.36 8.00 -26.01
N GLN A 70 -0.68 8.56 -24.82
CA GLN A 70 -0.45 9.98 -24.53
C GLN A 70 1.04 10.31 -24.52
N PRO A 71 1.43 11.51 -24.99
CA PRO A 71 2.80 11.97 -24.87
C PRO A 71 3.22 12.06 -23.40
N ILE A 72 4.51 11.82 -23.15
CA ILE A 72 5.09 11.78 -21.80
C ILE A 72 6.12 12.89 -21.65
N VAL A 73 5.92 13.74 -20.64
CA VAL A 73 6.96 14.62 -20.10
C VAL A 73 7.58 13.94 -18.89
N TYR A 74 8.87 13.66 -18.97
CA TYR A 74 9.63 13.02 -17.88
C TYR A 74 10.41 14.08 -17.10
N VAL A 75 10.26 14.10 -15.79
CA VAL A 75 10.92 15.03 -14.87
C VAL A 75 11.68 14.23 -13.81
N ASP A 76 13.00 14.22 -13.90
CA ASP A 76 13.84 13.49 -12.94
C ASP A 76 15.25 14.08 -12.86
N VAL A 77 16.03 13.61 -11.87
CA VAL A 77 17.45 13.96 -11.70
C VAL A 77 18.37 13.22 -12.67
N VAL A 78 17.88 12.17 -13.33
CA VAL A 78 18.58 11.37 -14.33
C VAL A 78 17.76 11.25 -15.61
N PRO A 79 18.38 11.06 -16.79
CA PRO A 79 17.66 10.78 -18.02
C PRO A 79 16.81 9.50 -17.93
N ASN A 80 15.73 9.44 -18.70
CA ASN A 80 14.94 8.22 -18.85
C ASN A 80 15.76 7.15 -19.61
N MET A 81 15.99 6.03 -18.93
CA MET A 81 16.71 4.87 -19.52
C MET A 81 15.79 3.68 -19.76
N GLU A 82 14.45 3.88 -19.60
CA GLU A 82 13.48 2.80 -19.71
C GLU A 82 13.08 2.50 -21.14
N GLU A 83 13.09 1.21 -21.49
CA GLU A 83 12.66 0.72 -22.79
C GLU A 83 11.14 0.50 -22.87
N ASN A 84 10.46 0.36 -21.72
CA ASN A 84 9.02 0.05 -21.67
C ASN A 84 8.13 1.25 -21.97
N TYR A 85 8.62 2.47 -21.71
CA TYR A 85 7.96 3.72 -22.10
C TYR A 85 8.99 4.74 -22.58
N HIS A 86 8.60 5.51 -23.57
CA HIS A 86 9.45 6.53 -24.16
C HIS A 86 8.94 7.91 -23.74
N ALA A 87 9.84 8.77 -23.28
CA ALA A 87 9.49 10.14 -22.97
C ALA A 87 9.64 11.02 -24.24
N ASP A 88 8.62 11.82 -24.54
CA ASP A 88 8.65 12.77 -25.66
C ASP A 88 9.48 14.01 -25.30
N ILE A 89 9.45 14.40 -24.03
CA ILE A 89 10.24 15.50 -23.47
C ILE A 89 10.86 15.05 -22.16
N GLU A 90 12.15 15.30 -22.00
CA GLU A 90 12.87 15.04 -20.75
C GLU A 90 13.36 16.34 -20.13
N LEU A 91 13.02 16.55 -18.87
CA LEU A 91 13.47 17.67 -18.04
C LEU A 91 14.36 17.10 -16.94
N VAL A 92 15.65 16.98 -17.23
CA VAL A 92 16.64 16.41 -16.32
C VAL A 92 17.21 17.49 -15.41
N GLY A 93 16.99 17.35 -14.11
CA GLY A 93 17.43 18.32 -13.10
C GLY A 93 16.84 18.04 -11.73
N GLU A 94 17.08 18.94 -10.77
CA GLU A 94 16.47 18.83 -9.44
C GLU A 94 14.94 19.02 -9.57
N ILE A 95 14.19 18.01 -9.12
CA ILE A 95 12.74 17.90 -9.37
C ILE A 95 11.97 19.11 -8.80
N GLY A 96 12.28 19.54 -7.59
CA GLY A 96 11.56 20.63 -6.94
C GLY A 96 11.73 21.97 -7.68
N SER A 97 12.95 22.27 -8.13
CA SER A 97 13.26 23.46 -8.94
C SER A 97 12.62 23.40 -10.32
N THR A 98 12.62 22.23 -10.95
CA THR A 98 11.97 22.01 -12.24
C THR A 98 10.47 22.24 -12.15
N LEU A 99 9.81 21.67 -11.13
CA LEU A 99 8.37 21.88 -10.90
C LEU A 99 8.04 23.35 -10.61
N LYS A 100 8.91 24.05 -9.87
CA LYS A 100 8.73 25.47 -9.61
C LYS A 100 8.83 26.30 -10.91
N ARG A 101 9.81 26.01 -11.76
CA ARG A 101 9.94 26.68 -13.06
C ARG A 101 8.73 26.40 -13.96
N LEU A 102 8.27 25.16 -14.05
CA LEU A 102 7.05 24.82 -14.80
C LEU A 102 5.83 25.56 -14.26
N HIS A 103 5.71 25.66 -12.93
CA HIS A 103 4.63 26.43 -12.27
C HIS A 103 4.64 27.90 -12.71
N ASP A 104 5.83 28.52 -12.79
CA ASP A 104 5.98 29.94 -13.07
C ASP A 104 5.92 30.24 -14.59
N GLU A 105 6.51 29.39 -15.44
CA GLU A 105 6.62 29.60 -16.88
C GLU A 105 5.37 29.15 -17.67
N CYS A 106 4.57 28.21 -17.12
CA CYS A 106 3.33 27.72 -17.73
C CYS A 106 2.07 28.42 -17.17
N ALA A 107 2.18 29.72 -16.86
CA ALA A 107 1.11 30.47 -16.18
C ALA A 107 -0.24 30.46 -16.91
N ASP A 108 -0.22 30.38 -18.26
CA ASP A 108 -1.41 30.37 -19.10
C ASP A 108 -2.01 28.97 -19.35
N ALA A 109 -1.38 27.92 -18.82
CA ALA A 109 -1.88 26.56 -18.95
C ALA A 109 -3.10 26.33 -18.05
N GLU A 110 -4.15 25.80 -18.65
CA GLU A 110 -5.39 25.46 -17.95
C GLU A 110 -5.69 23.96 -18.10
N SER A 111 -5.99 23.32 -16.99
CA SER A 111 -6.49 21.95 -16.97
C SER A 111 -8.00 21.92 -17.20
N ARG A 112 -8.48 20.89 -17.90
CA ARG A 112 -9.91 20.63 -18.11
C ARG A 112 -10.50 19.65 -17.11
N TRP A 113 -9.67 19.12 -16.21
CA TRP A 113 -10.09 18.17 -15.20
C TRP A 113 -11.01 18.79 -14.16
N ARG A 114 -12.03 18.04 -13.77
CA ARG A 114 -12.96 18.42 -12.72
C ARG A 114 -12.75 17.53 -11.50
N ILE A 115 -12.91 18.11 -10.33
CA ILE A 115 -12.71 17.41 -9.05
C ILE A 115 -13.65 16.21 -8.89
N GLU A 116 -14.85 16.29 -9.48
CA GLU A 116 -15.84 15.23 -9.46
C GLU A 116 -15.38 13.98 -10.20
N GLU A 117 -14.53 14.13 -11.23
CA GLU A 117 -13.97 12.99 -11.97
C GLU A 117 -12.97 12.21 -11.12
N VAL A 118 -12.15 12.92 -10.32
CA VAL A 118 -11.25 12.31 -9.35
C VAL A 118 -12.04 11.60 -8.25
N GLY A 119 -13.09 12.25 -7.73
CA GLY A 119 -13.98 11.67 -6.74
C GLY A 119 -14.67 10.40 -7.24
N ALA A 120 -15.21 10.43 -8.46
CA ALA A 120 -15.86 9.28 -9.08
C ALA A 120 -14.91 8.11 -9.30
N TYR A 121 -13.66 8.38 -9.74
CA TYR A 121 -12.63 7.35 -9.88
C TYR A 121 -12.32 6.68 -8.54
N ARG A 122 -12.08 7.46 -7.49
CA ARG A 122 -11.76 6.94 -6.15
C ARG A 122 -12.89 6.09 -5.57
N GLU A 123 -14.12 6.55 -5.75
CA GLU A 123 -15.30 5.82 -5.28
C GLU A 123 -15.46 4.49 -6.05
N ASN A 124 -15.28 4.51 -7.37
CA ASN A 124 -15.30 3.30 -8.18
C ASN A 124 -14.21 2.30 -7.75
N THR A 125 -13.00 2.77 -7.48
CA THR A 125 -11.89 1.91 -7.01
C THR A 125 -12.26 1.20 -5.70
N LYS A 126 -12.85 1.93 -4.74
CA LYS A 126 -13.31 1.35 -3.48
C LYS A 126 -14.39 0.29 -3.71
N GLN A 127 -15.40 0.59 -4.52
CA GLN A 127 -16.53 -0.31 -4.80
C GLN A 127 -16.09 -1.59 -5.51
N VAL A 128 -15.16 -1.49 -6.46
CA VAL A 128 -14.64 -2.63 -7.21
C VAL A 128 -13.80 -3.56 -6.32
N LEU A 129 -13.20 -3.05 -5.26
CA LEU A 129 -12.35 -3.83 -4.35
C LEU A 129 -13.11 -4.36 -3.12
N ASP A 130 -14.27 -3.80 -2.79
CA ASP A 130 -15.05 -4.17 -1.62
C ASP A 130 -16.06 -5.28 -1.95
N PHE A 131 -15.73 -6.51 -1.57
CA PHE A 131 -16.59 -7.69 -1.74
C PHE A 131 -17.18 -8.09 -0.38
N LYS A 132 -18.48 -8.41 -0.40
CA LYS A 132 -19.13 -9.03 0.76
C LYS A 132 -18.57 -10.45 0.97
N VAL A 133 -18.22 -10.76 2.21
CA VAL A 133 -17.67 -12.05 2.64
C VAL A 133 -18.38 -12.54 3.91
N ASP A 134 -18.24 -13.83 4.20
CA ASP A 134 -18.64 -14.38 5.49
C ASP A 134 -17.50 -14.15 6.50
N GLY A 135 -17.73 -13.25 7.46
CA GLY A 135 -16.73 -12.84 8.46
C GLY A 135 -15.95 -11.60 8.06
N LEU A 136 -14.65 -11.60 8.27
CA LEU A 136 -13.80 -10.42 8.15
C LEU A 136 -13.11 -10.36 6.78
N SER A 137 -13.31 -9.27 6.05
CA SER A 137 -12.62 -9.03 4.78
C SER A 137 -11.26 -8.35 4.99
N VAL A 138 -10.37 -8.53 4.01
CA VAL A 138 -9.07 -7.82 3.98
C VAL A 138 -9.28 -6.30 3.93
N VAL A 139 -10.28 -5.85 3.20
CA VAL A 139 -10.63 -4.42 3.06
C VAL A 139 -11.03 -3.83 4.40
N GLN A 140 -11.88 -4.52 5.16
CA GLN A 140 -12.28 -4.10 6.50
C GLN A 140 -11.09 -4.02 7.46
N VAL A 141 -10.15 -5.00 7.41
CA VAL A 141 -8.94 -4.97 8.23
C VAL A 141 -8.09 -3.73 7.92
N ILE A 142 -7.89 -3.42 6.63
CA ILE A 142 -7.10 -2.27 6.20
C ILE A 142 -7.75 -0.96 6.67
N HIS A 143 -9.05 -0.78 6.41
CA HIS A 143 -9.77 0.44 6.76
C HIS A 143 -9.83 0.65 8.28
N ALA A 144 -10.23 -0.39 9.04
CA ALA A 144 -10.27 -0.29 10.49
C ALA A 144 -8.90 0.03 11.09
N THR A 145 -7.83 -0.62 10.59
CA THR A 145 -6.47 -0.35 11.07
C THR A 145 -6.02 1.07 10.73
N ARG A 146 -6.32 1.58 9.51
CA ARG A 146 -5.98 2.95 9.10
C ARG A 146 -6.72 4.00 9.95
N GLU A 147 -7.97 3.76 10.24
CA GLU A 147 -8.83 4.67 11.01
C GLU A 147 -8.29 4.88 12.45
N TRP A 148 -7.81 3.81 13.09
CA TRP A 148 -7.21 3.87 14.42
C TRP A 148 -5.75 4.33 14.44
N ALA A 149 -5.03 4.22 13.33
CA ALA A 149 -3.64 4.66 13.26
C ALA A 149 -3.54 6.19 13.14
N PRO A 150 -2.66 6.87 13.90
CA PRO A 150 -2.40 8.29 13.74
C PRO A 150 -2.06 8.68 12.30
N ALA A 151 -2.30 9.94 11.95
CA ALA A 151 -2.04 10.45 10.59
C ALA A 151 -0.57 10.31 10.17
N ASP A 152 0.33 10.39 11.13
CA ASP A 152 1.78 10.28 10.96
C ASP A 152 2.33 8.89 11.29
N ALA A 153 1.47 7.89 11.54
CA ALA A 153 1.92 6.53 11.82
C ALA A 153 2.77 5.97 10.68
N PHE A 154 3.79 5.21 11.03
CA PHE A 154 4.52 4.39 10.07
C PHE A 154 3.76 3.08 9.82
N LEU A 155 3.64 2.72 8.55
CA LEU A 155 3.16 1.42 8.14
C LEU A 155 4.29 0.62 7.49
N THR A 156 4.43 -0.64 7.90
CA THR A 156 5.22 -1.64 7.19
C THR A 156 4.31 -2.74 6.64
N VAL A 157 4.54 -3.13 5.38
CA VAL A 157 3.69 -4.11 4.68
C VAL A 157 4.52 -5.28 4.19
N ASP A 158 4.08 -6.50 4.51
CA ASP A 158 4.72 -7.72 4.03
C ASP A 158 4.23 -8.13 2.64
N VAL A 159 4.97 -9.01 2.00
CA VAL A 159 4.65 -9.60 0.71
C VAL A 159 3.56 -10.67 0.88
N GLY A 160 2.56 -10.61 0.03
CA GLY A 160 1.41 -11.53 0.04
C GLY A 160 0.29 -11.00 -0.85
N ALA A 161 -0.83 -11.70 -0.89
CA ALA A 161 -2.02 -11.23 -1.60
C ALA A 161 -2.57 -9.93 -0.99
N ASN A 162 -2.50 -9.80 0.32
CA ASN A 162 -2.89 -8.61 1.06
C ASN A 162 -2.12 -7.35 0.64
N LYS A 163 -0.84 -7.49 0.21
CA LYS A 163 0.03 -6.35 -0.12
C LYS A 163 -0.59 -5.41 -1.16
N LEU A 164 -1.16 -5.95 -2.25
CA LEU A 164 -1.74 -5.13 -3.30
C LEU A 164 -2.93 -4.30 -2.79
N LEU A 165 -3.79 -4.90 -1.98
CA LEU A 165 -4.92 -4.19 -1.38
C LEU A 165 -4.48 -3.13 -0.37
N VAL A 166 -3.43 -3.43 0.42
CA VAL A 166 -2.86 -2.42 1.34
C VAL A 166 -2.27 -1.24 0.57
N ILE A 167 -1.60 -1.48 -0.55
CA ILE A 167 -1.07 -0.41 -1.41
C ILE A 167 -2.20 0.48 -1.91
N GLU A 168 -3.31 -0.10 -2.38
CA GLU A 168 -4.44 0.65 -2.92
C GLU A 168 -5.26 1.38 -1.85
N LEU A 169 -5.52 0.72 -0.72
CA LEU A 169 -6.55 1.15 0.22
C LEU A 169 -6.02 1.85 1.49
N TRP A 170 -4.72 1.76 1.77
CA TRP A 170 -4.14 2.47 2.91
C TRP A 170 -3.88 3.92 2.57
N ASP A 171 -4.59 4.84 3.18
CA ASP A 171 -4.35 6.26 3.03
C ASP A 171 -3.08 6.70 3.76
N ALA A 172 -2.08 7.21 3.02
CA ALA A 172 -0.88 7.83 3.57
C ALA A 172 -0.99 9.35 3.45
N PHE A 173 -0.84 10.05 4.56
CA PHE A 173 -1.02 11.51 4.63
C PHE A 173 0.30 12.28 4.62
N MET A 174 1.42 11.57 4.82
CA MET A 174 2.75 12.14 4.86
C MET A 174 3.75 11.27 4.08
N PRO A 175 4.74 11.87 3.42
CA PRO A 175 5.79 11.10 2.76
C PRO A 175 6.64 10.34 3.78
N GLY A 176 7.21 9.21 3.35
CA GLY A 176 8.07 8.39 4.19
C GLY A 176 7.35 7.69 5.35
N CYS A 177 6.02 7.46 5.23
CA CYS A 177 5.23 6.75 6.24
C CYS A 177 4.76 5.37 5.78
N PHE A 178 5.03 4.97 4.54
CA PHE A 178 4.62 3.69 3.96
C PHE A 178 5.86 2.91 3.48
N PHE A 179 6.08 1.73 4.06
CA PHE A 179 7.27 0.92 3.80
C PHE A 179 6.90 -0.48 3.36
N MET A 180 7.48 -0.93 2.27
CA MET A 180 7.29 -2.28 1.75
C MET A 180 8.53 -2.78 1.01
N SER A 181 8.68 -4.08 0.86
CA SER A 181 9.72 -4.67 0.01
C SER A 181 9.33 -4.54 -1.45
N ASN A 182 10.15 -3.82 -2.23
CA ASN A 182 10.07 -3.73 -3.69
C ASN A 182 11.25 -4.45 -4.35
N GLY A 183 11.22 -4.57 -5.67
CA GLY A 183 12.20 -5.36 -6.41
C GLY A 183 12.04 -6.85 -6.13
N LEU A 184 12.89 -7.44 -5.31
CA LEU A 184 12.84 -8.86 -4.97
C LEU A 184 11.61 -9.29 -4.16
N ALA A 185 10.89 -8.35 -3.57
CA ALA A 185 9.64 -8.59 -2.84
C ALA A 185 9.75 -9.74 -1.82
N THR A 186 10.64 -9.59 -0.86
CA THR A 186 10.95 -10.61 0.15
C THR A 186 9.85 -10.73 1.19
N MET A 187 9.33 -11.95 1.44
CA MET A 187 8.48 -12.27 2.58
C MET A 187 9.26 -12.10 3.91
N GLY A 188 8.55 -11.72 4.98
CA GLY A 188 9.15 -11.46 6.29
C GLY A 188 9.83 -10.09 6.39
N TYR A 189 9.50 -9.16 5.52
CA TYR A 189 10.02 -7.78 5.54
C TYR A 189 9.38 -6.93 6.65
N ALA A 190 8.05 -7.07 6.85
CA ALA A 190 7.28 -6.11 7.63
C ALA A 190 7.71 -6.02 9.10
N ILE A 191 7.90 -7.16 9.77
CA ILE A 191 8.23 -7.18 11.21
C ILE A 191 9.59 -6.54 11.50
N PRO A 192 10.72 -6.98 10.95
CA PRO A 192 12.02 -6.36 11.25
C PRO A 192 12.05 -4.88 10.87
N SER A 193 11.40 -4.49 9.79
CA SER A 193 11.29 -3.08 9.40
C SER A 193 10.48 -2.26 10.41
N ALA A 194 9.38 -2.81 10.95
CA ALA A 194 8.59 -2.16 11.98
C ALA A 194 9.40 -1.97 13.27
N LEU A 195 10.16 -2.99 13.69
CA LEU A 195 11.01 -2.88 14.88
C LEU A 195 12.10 -1.83 14.70
N ALA A 196 12.74 -1.79 13.52
CA ALA A 196 13.73 -0.77 13.21
C ALA A 196 13.14 0.65 13.24
N LEU A 197 11.97 0.85 12.64
CA LEU A 197 11.27 2.14 12.67
C LEU A 197 10.89 2.54 14.08
N GLN A 198 10.38 1.63 14.91
CA GLN A 198 10.02 1.94 16.29
C GLN A 198 11.24 2.27 17.16
N LEU A 199 12.37 1.61 16.89
CA LEU A 199 13.63 1.89 17.58
C LEU A 199 14.17 3.30 17.22
N LEU A 200 14.07 3.68 15.94
CA LEU A 200 14.53 4.97 15.44
C LEU A 200 13.56 6.12 15.77
N HIS A 201 12.28 5.83 15.94
CA HIS A 201 11.22 6.81 16.15
C HIS A 201 10.31 6.38 17.32
N PRO A 202 10.82 6.41 18.57
CA PRO A 202 10.10 5.88 19.73
C PRO A 202 8.76 6.61 20.01
N ASP A 203 8.65 7.88 19.61
CA ASP A 203 7.47 8.70 19.85
C ASP A 203 6.37 8.54 18.77
N ARG A 204 6.63 7.79 17.69
CA ARG A 204 5.67 7.58 16.62
C ARG A 204 5.08 6.18 16.68
N LYS A 205 3.81 6.08 16.35
CA LYS A 205 3.14 4.77 16.25
C LYS A 205 3.62 4.03 15.01
N VAL A 206 3.98 2.77 15.18
CA VAL A 206 4.34 1.87 14.07
C VAL A 206 3.32 0.74 14.00
N VAL A 207 2.79 0.53 12.81
CA VAL A 207 1.86 -0.55 12.47
C VAL A 207 2.53 -1.47 11.46
N SER A 208 2.38 -2.77 11.64
CA SER A 208 2.85 -3.79 10.69
C SER A 208 1.68 -4.61 10.19
N LEU A 209 1.48 -4.64 8.88
CA LEU A 209 0.49 -5.48 8.21
C LEU A 209 1.20 -6.63 7.49
N CYS A 210 0.92 -7.86 7.87
CA CYS A 210 1.57 -9.04 7.28
C CYS A 210 0.60 -10.21 7.15
N GLY A 211 0.84 -11.08 6.20
CA GLY A 211 0.19 -12.39 6.15
C GLY A 211 0.81 -13.34 7.19
N ASP A 212 0.05 -14.35 7.60
CA ASP A 212 0.49 -15.37 8.55
C ASP A 212 1.76 -16.10 8.09
N GLY A 213 1.89 -16.41 6.81
CA GLY A 213 3.10 -17.02 6.25
C GLY A 213 4.35 -16.15 6.38
N GLY A 214 4.26 -14.85 6.09
CA GLY A 214 5.36 -13.89 6.24
C GLY A 214 5.72 -13.66 7.70
N PHE A 215 4.71 -13.55 8.57
CA PHE A 215 4.89 -13.43 10.00
C PHE A 215 5.67 -14.62 10.59
N MET A 216 5.27 -15.86 10.22
CA MET A 216 5.93 -17.08 10.70
C MET A 216 7.42 -17.15 10.33
N MET A 217 7.84 -16.52 9.24
CA MET A 217 9.26 -16.45 8.86
C MET A 217 10.10 -15.59 9.80
N ARG A 218 9.48 -14.76 10.64
CA ARG A 218 10.13 -13.79 11.52
C ARG A 218 9.72 -13.89 12.98
N LEU A 219 9.21 -15.03 13.40
CA LEU A 219 8.84 -15.28 14.80
C LEU A 219 9.93 -14.93 15.83
N PRO A 220 11.22 -15.24 15.62
CA PRO A 220 12.27 -14.91 16.58
C PRO A 220 12.37 -13.41 16.88
N GLU A 221 11.94 -12.55 15.95
CA GLU A 221 11.97 -11.09 16.13
C GLU A 221 11.00 -10.61 17.23
N LEU A 222 10.03 -11.43 17.64
CA LEU A 222 9.17 -11.11 18.77
C LEU A 222 9.96 -11.01 20.07
N ALA A 223 11.02 -11.82 20.24
CA ALA A 223 11.91 -11.72 21.39
C ALA A 223 12.63 -10.35 21.39
N THR A 224 13.11 -9.89 20.24
CA THR A 224 13.70 -8.56 20.06
C THR A 224 12.71 -7.46 20.41
N ALA A 225 11.47 -7.55 19.91
CA ALA A 225 10.41 -6.59 20.19
C ALA A 225 10.13 -6.43 21.69
N VAL A 226 10.04 -7.55 22.40
CA VAL A 226 9.80 -7.58 23.86
C VAL A 226 11.02 -7.06 24.62
N GLN A 227 12.22 -7.53 24.28
CA GLN A 227 13.48 -7.15 24.95
C GLN A 227 13.71 -5.64 24.91
N TYR A 228 13.47 -5.02 23.76
CA TYR A 228 13.68 -3.58 23.57
C TYR A 228 12.43 -2.74 23.81
N ARG A 229 11.34 -3.38 24.28
CA ARG A 229 10.06 -2.71 24.59
C ARG A 229 9.55 -1.85 23.43
N LEU A 230 9.47 -2.44 22.24
CA LEU A 230 9.04 -1.77 21.01
C LEU A 230 7.52 -1.93 20.82
N PRO A 231 6.70 -0.90 21.06
CA PRO A 231 5.24 -0.98 21.07
C PRO A 231 4.61 -0.98 19.66
N VAL A 232 5.15 -1.83 18.78
CA VAL A 232 4.62 -2.03 17.43
C VAL A 232 3.28 -2.74 17.50
N VAL A 233 2.30 -2.28 16.72
CA VAL A 233 1.02 -2.98 16.53
C VAL A 233 1.11 -3.85 15.29
N MET A 234 1.14 -5.17 15.47
CA MET A 234 1.25 -6.15 14.41
C MET A 234 -0.14 -6.76 14.12
N VAL A 235 -0.65 -6.55 12.91
CA VAL A 235 -1.92 -7.12 12.45
C VAL A 235 -1.62 -8.18 11.40
N ILE A 236 -2.08 -9.41 11.66
CA ILE A 236 -1.83 -10.58 10.82
C ILE A 236 -3.10 -10.90 10.04
N PHE A 237 -3.02 -10.85 8.71
CA PHE A 237 -4.03 -11.44 7.83
C PHE A 237 -3.87 -12.96 7.88
N SER A 238 -4.76 -13.65 8.60
CA SER A 238 -4.67 -15.09 8.84
C SER A 238 -5.68 -15.85 7.98
N ASP A 239 -5.19 -16.45 6.90
CA ASP A 239 -5.99 -17.31 6.01
C ASP A 239 -5.46 -18.76 5.92
N GLY A 240 -4.28 -19.05 6.50
CA GLY A 240 -3.63 -20.37 6.51
C GLY A 240 -3.10 -20.78 5.14
N ARG A 241 -2.81 -19.81 4.28
CA ARG A 241 -2.43 -20.07 2.87
C ARG A 241 -1.38 -19.07 2.37
N LEU A 242 -0.64 -19.48 1.36
CA LEU A 242 0.13 -18.58 0.51
C LEU A 242 -0.76 -18.06 -0.63
N SER A 243 -1.74 -17.23 -0.31
CA SER A 243 -2.86 -16.85 -1.18
C SER A 243 -2.43 -16.18 -2.48
N LEU A 244 -1.30 -15.45 -2.51
CA LEU A 244 -0.75 -14.93 -3.77
C LEU A 244 -0.37 -16.05 -4.75
N ILE A 245 0.17 -17.15 -4.23
CA ILE A 245 0.52 -18.32 -5.05
C ILE A 245 -0.73 -19.03 -5.50
N ASP A 246 -1.76 -19.13 -4.64
CA ASP A 246 -3.07 -19.69 -5.02
C ASP A 246 -3.67 -18.94 -6.21
N VAL A 247 -3.73 -17.60 -6.13
CA VAL A 247 -4.23 -16.75 -7.23
C VAL A 247 -3.46 -17.02 -8.53
N LYS A 248 -2.13 -17.06 -8.45
CA LYS A 248 -1.28 -17.35 -9.63
C LYS A 248 -1.48 -18.74 -10.19
N GLN A 249 -1.67 -19.76 -9.35
CA GLN A 249 -1.94 -21.13 -9.80
C GLN A 249 -3.32 -21.23 -10.47
N ILE A 250 -4.35 -20.62 -9.89
CA ILE A 250 -5.70 -20.58 -10.47
C ILE A 250 -5.67 -19.94 -11.86
N LYS A 251 -5.00 -18.79 -12.01
CA LYS A 251 -4.84 -18.10 -13.30
C LYS A 251 -4.07 -18.91 -14.35
N LYS A 252 -3.16 -19.78 -13.92
CA LYS A 252 -2.48 -20.75 -14.80
C LYS A 252 -3.31 -22.00 -15.12
N GLY A 253 -4.57 -22.05 -14.73
CA GLY A 253 -5.50 -23.14 -15.03
C GLY A 253 -5.41 -24.34 -14.10
N TYR A 254 -4.76 -24.24 -12.96
CA TYR A 254 -4.79 -25.29 -11.95
C TYR A 254 -6.20 -25.39 -11.36
N ARG A 255 -6.79 -26.59 -11.34
CA ARG A 255 -8.14 -26.83 -10.78
C ARG A 255 -8.20 -26.59 -9.27
N ALA A 256 -7.11 -26.87 -8.57
CA ALA A 256 -6.95 -26.57 -7.15
C ALA A 256 -5.51 -26.20 -6.85
N PRO A 257 -5.26 -25.14 -6.07
CA PRO A 257 -3.93 -24.79 -5.60
C PRO A 257 -3.28 -25.91 -4.80
N ARG A 258 -1.97 -26.09 -4.94
CA ARG A 258 -1.19 -27.15 -4.27
C ARG A 258 0.04 -26.56 -3.59
N GLY A 259 0.36 -27.09 -2.39
CA GLY A 259 1.56 -26.72 -1.64
C GLY A 259 1.50 -25.32 -1.04
N THR A 260 0.31 -24.75 -0.93
CA THR A 260 0.09 -23.37 -0.45
C THR A 260 -0.59 -23.28 0.90
N GLY A 261 -1.39 -24.31 1.25
CA GLY A 261 -2.04 -24.38 2.56
C GLY A 261 -1.10 -24.92 3.63
N PHE A 262 -1.23 -24.38 4.86
CA PHE A 262 -0.51 -24.84 6.04
C PHE A 262 -1.39 -24.76 7.28
N ALA A 263 -1.00 -25.51 8.32
CA ALA A 263 -1.70 -25.45 9.60
C ALA A 263 -1.49 -24.07 10.24
N ARG A 264 -2.60 -23.41 10.60
CA ARG A 264 -2.52 -22.13 11.33
C ARG A 264 -1.94 -22.35 12.71
N PRO A 265 -0.92 -21.58 13.13
CA PRO A 265 -0.47 -21.63 14.52
C PRO A 265 -1.56 -21.03 15.44
N ASN A 266 -1.55 -21.42 16.70
CA ASN A 266 -2.35 -20.73 17.70
C ASN A 266 -1.64 -19.43 18.11
N PHE A 267 -2.04 -18.31 17.49
CA PHE A 267 -1.41 -17.01 17.76
C PHE A 267 -1.62 -16.51 19.19
N LEU A 268 -2.72 -16.89 19.85
CA LEU A 268 -2.94 -16.54 21.26
C LEU A 268 -1.90 -17.18 22.17
N ASP A 269 -1.66 -18.49 22.02
CA ASP A 269 -0.64 -19.19 22.81
C ASP A 269 0.77 -18.73 22.43
N LEU A 270 1.00 -18.45 21.15
CA LEU A 270 2.26 -17.88 20.67
C LEU A 270 2.56 -16.56 21.36
N GLY A 271 1.64 -15.60 21.31
CA GLY A 271 1.83 -14.31 21.95
C GLY A 271 2.02 -14.42 23.46
N LYS A 272 1.23 -15.31 24.12
CA LYS A 272 1.37 -15.59 25.53
C LYS A 272 2.77 -16.11 25.89
N SER A 273 3.37 -16.98 25.05
CA SER A 273 4.73 -17.51 25.27
C SER A 273 5.81 -16.43 25.25
N PHE A 274 5.60 -15.33 24.52
CA PHE A 274 6.48 -14.15 24.48
C PHE A 274 6.08 -13.06 25.47
N GLY A 275 4.97 -13.21 26.22
CA GLY A 275 4.43 -12.15 27.08
C GLY A 275 3.82 -10.98 26.32
N ILE A 276 3.36 -11.18 25.09
CA ILE A 276 2.78 -10.18 24.21
C ILE A 276 1.26 -10.20 24.34
N PRO A 277 0.60 -9.05 24.63
CA PRO A 277 -0.85 -8.93 24.51
C PRO A 277 -1.30 -9.32 23.10
N THR A 278 -2.17 -10.33 23.00
CA THR A 278 -2.55 -10.93 21.73
C THR A 278 -4.05 -11.18 21.67
N TRP A 279 -4.63 -10.91 20.52
CA TRP A 279 -6.04 -11.12 20.23
C TRP A 279 -6.20 -11.89 18.92
N SER A 280 -7.32 -12.64 18.82
CA SER A 280 -7.72 -13.34 17.59
C SER A 280 -9.17 -12.97 17.31
N VAL A 281 -9.42 -12.37 16.15
CA VAL A 281 -10.72 -11.81 15.77
C VAL A 281 -11.11 -12.26 14.35
N ASP A 282 -12.43 -12.36 14.11
CA ASP A 282 -13.03 -12.80 12.85
C ASP A 282 -14.21 -11.91 12.41
N THR A 283 -14.48 -10.82 13.15
CA THR A 283 -15.49 -9.83 12.82
C THR A 283 -14.91 -8.42 12.84
N GLU A 284 -15.51 -7.50 12.09
CA GLU A 284 -15.08 -6.10 12.04
C GLU A 284 -15.26 -5.40 13.39
N GLU A 285 -16.36 -5.68 14.09
CA GLU A 285 -16.64 -5.09 15.41
C GLU A 285 -15.54 -5.49 16.43
N ALA A 286 -15.25 -6.80 16.56
CA ALA A 286 -14.20 -7.28 17.45
C ALA A 286 -12.82 -6.72 17.08
N LEU A 287 -12.53 -6.56 15.76
CA LEU A 287 -11.29 -5.96 15.30
C LEU A 287 -11.18 -4.50 15.75
N ARG A 288 -12.25 -3.70 15.60
CA ARG A 288 -12.29 -2.29 16.01
C ARG A 288 -12.05 -2.12 17.50
N ASP A 289 -12.68 -2.96 18.32
CA ASP A 289 -12.50 -2.95 19.78
C ASP A 289 -11.06 -3.24 20.18
N VAL A 290 -10.46 -4.26 19.57
CA VAL A 290 -9.07 -4.63 19.83
C VAL A 290 -8.09 -3.56 19.34
N LEU A 291 -8.31 -2.97 18.17
CA LEU A 291 -7.50 -1.87 17.65
C LEU A 291 -7.54 -0.65 18.58
N ALA A 292 -8.72 -0.32 19.13
CA ALA A 292 -8.86 0.75 20.12
C ALA A 292 -7.93 0.52 21.33
N VAL A 293 -7.90 -0.71 21.86
CA VAL A 293 -7.02 -1.08 22.98
C VAL A 293 -5.54 -1.05 22.56
N ALA A 294 -5.20 -1.68 21.45
CA ALA A 294 -3.82 -1.83 21.00
C ALA A 294 -3.16 -0.49 20.64
N MET A 295 -3.90 0.39 19.94
CA MET A 295 -3.37 1.69 19.49
C MET A 295 -3.21 2.68 20.65
N ASN A 296 -4.06 2.61 21.69
CA ASN A 296 -4.00 3.51 22.85
C ASN A 296 -3.14 2.96 24.00
N SER A 297 -2.59 1.75 23.88
CA SER A 297 -1.75 1.16 24.93
C SER A 297 -0.39 1.86 25.03
N ASN A 298 0.03 2.15 26.26
CA ASN A 298 1.31 2.80 26.60
C ASN A 298 2.19 1.95 27.51
N ASP A 299 1.98 0.62 27.54
CA ASP A 299 2.74 -0.32 28.38
C ASP A 299 4.16 -0.64 27.85
N GLY A 300 4.49 -0.12 26.67
CA GLY A 300 5.76 -0.35 26.00
C GLY A 300 5.91 -1.75 25.40
N LEU A 301 4.87 -2.57 25.37
CA LEU A 301 4.92 -3.91 24.79
C LEU A 301 4.40 -3.90 23.35
N PRO A 302 4.94 -4.77 22.46
CA PRO A 302 4.33 -5.00 21.17
C PRO A 302 2.90 -5.56 21.34
N LYS A 303 2.06 -5.40 20.34
CA LYS A 303 0.70 -5.92 20.29
C LYS A 303 0.54 -6.82 19.08
N LEU A 304 -0.14 -7.95 19.24
CA LEU A 304 -0.37 -8.92 18.18
C LEU A 304 -1.88 -9.12 17.98
N ILE A 305 -2.35 -8.88 16.77
CA ILE A 305 -3.75 -9.05 16.40
C ILE A 305 -3.83 -10.04 15.23
N GLU A 306 -4.34 -11.22 15.47
CA GLU A 306 -4.72 -12.15 14.41
C GLU A 306 -6.10 -11.75 13.89
N ALA A 307 -6.17 -11.30 12.63
CA ALA A 307 -7.41 -11.09 11.89
C ALA A 307 -7.66 -12.31 10.99
N LYS A 308 -8.62 -13.16 11.37
CA LYS A 308 -9.03 -14.33 10.57
C LYS A 308 -9.86 -13.85 9.41
N ILE A 309 -9.28 -13.84 8.23
CA ILE A 309 -9.89 -13.26 7.03
C ILE A 309 -10.49 -14.34 6.12
N ASP A 310 -11.55 -13.95 5.40
CA ASP A 310 -11.99 -14.64 4.20
C ASP A 310 -11.21 -14.12 2.98
N CYS A 311 -10.38 -14.97 2.40
CA CYS A 311 -9.53 -14.66 1.26
C CYS A 311 -10.19 -14.97 -0.10
N SER A 312 -11.46 -15.39 -0.12
CA SER A 312 -12.17 -15.79 -1.35
C SER A 312 -12.25 -14.68 -2.42
N PRO A 313 -12.28 -13.37 -2.11
CA PRO A 313 -12.32 -12.32 -3.12
C PRO A 313 -10.98 -12.06 -3.83
N TYR A 314 -9.85 -12.53 -3.31
CA TYR A 314 -8.53 -12.19 -3.86
C TYR A 314 -8.41 -12.36 -5.39
N PRO A 315 -8.90 -13.44 -6.03
CA PRO A 315 -8.76 -13.57 -7.48
C PRO A 315 -9.41 -12.41 -8.25
N ARG A 316 -10.61 -11.97 -7.82
CA ARG A 316 -11.34 -10.86 -8.45
C ARG A 316 -10.71 -9.51 -8.16
N GLN A 317 -10.24 -9.30 -6.93
CA GLN A 317 -9.53 -8.09 -6.53
C GLN A 317 -8.21 -7.94 -7.31
N PHE A 318 -7.50 -9.05 -7.53
CA PHE A 318 -6.29 -9.06 -8.34
C PHE A 318 -6.57 -8.74 -9.81
N ASP A 319 -7.68 -9.24 -10.38
CA ASP A 319 -8.06 -8.92 -11.76
C ASP A 319 -8.36 -7.42 -11.93
N ALA A 320 -8.90 -6.78 -10.90
CA ALA A 320 -9.18 -5.35 -10.92
C ALA A 320 -7.90 -4.49 -10.82
N VAL A 321 -7.00 -4.83 -9.89
CA VAL A 321 -5.80 -4.02 -9.59
C VAL A 321 -4.65 -4.32 -10.55
N ARG A 322 -4.53 -5.57 -10.99
CA ARG A 322 -3.36 -6.03 -11.72
C ARG A 322 -3.74 -7.15 -12.68
N GLU A 323 -3.73 -6.89 -13.96
CA GLU A 323 -3.76 -7.95 -14.95
C GLU A 323 -2.57 -8.92 -14.72
N LEU A 324 -2.85 -10.14 -14.28
CA LEU A 324 -1.81 -11.17 -14.08
C LEU A 324 -1.76 -12.12 -15.28
#